data_ea2eafe4e63c2f14db36a3ac631b4d6f
#
_entry.id   ea2eafe4e63c2f14db36a3ac631b4d6f
#
_cell.length_a   1.000
_cell.length_b   1.000
_cell.length_c   1.000
_cell.angle_alpha   90.00
_cell.angle_beta   90.00
_cell.angle_gamma   90.00
#
_symmetry.space_group_name_H-M   'P 1'
#
loop_
_entity.id
_entity.type
_entity.pdbx_description
1 polymer ?
#
loop_
_entity_poly.entity_id
_entity_poly.type
_entity_poly.pdbx_seq_one_letter_code
_entity_poly.pdbx_strand_id
1 'polypeptide(L)'
;PIGSRGLGDVYKRQHLDILNPSKPLPFQLDEYTSVGEETRLKYRFLDLRRSEMQQNLRLRSKVSSRLRNYLINEEFIEIETPILTKATPEGARDYLVPSRTFPGSFFALPQSPQLFKQTLMASGFERYYQFAKCFRDEDLRADRQPEFTQLDIELSFADSSEVMNLITGMIKDVFKEALSIELGEFPKISYKDAIEKYGIDKPDLRNPLQLLEVKTLFKDCDFKVFSEPANDDDSRIAAIRVPDGKSLTRKQIDDYTDFVGNYGAKGLAYIRV
;
A
#
# COMPACT_ATOMS: atom_id res chain seq x y z
N PRO A 1 15.22 32.14 -26.65
CA PRO A 1 15.16 31.78 -28.06
C PRO A 1 14.84 30.31 -28.17
N ILE A 2 13.64 30.00 -28.59
CA ILE A 2 13.23 28.62 -28.87
C ILE A 2 13.84 28.27 -30.21
N GLY A 3 14.86 27.41 -30.22
CA GLY A 3 15.48 26.88 -31.42
C GLY A 3 14.50 26.00 -32.17
N SER A 4 13.99 26.47 -33.30
CA SER A 4 13.19 25.68 -34.22
C SER A 4 14.11 24.81 -35.06
N ARG A 5 14.06 23.49 -34.89
CA ARG A 5 14.45 22.54 -35.91
C ARG A 5 13.19 21.81 -36.39
N GLY A 6 12.66 22.23 -37.50
CA GLY A 6 11.57 21.58 -38.18
C GLY A 6 11.32 22.26 -39.50
N LEU A 7 11.34 21.52 -40.58
CA LEU A 7 10.91 21.92 -41.91
C LEU A 7 9.41 22.22 -41.85
N GLY A 8 9.06 23.50 -41.87
CA GLY A 8 7.67 23.96 -41.91
C GLY A 8 7.65 25.48 -41.77
N ASP A 9 6.72 26.10 -42.40
CA ASP A 9 6.54 27.54 -42.52
C ASP A 9 6.83 28.30 -41.24
N VAL A 10 7.81 29.19 -41.28
CA VAL A 10 8.14 30.10 -40.18
C VAL A 10 7.02 31.17 -40.13
N TYR A 11 5.99 30.91 -39.35
CA TYR A 11 4.99 31.94 -39.06
C TYR A 11 5.65 33.03 -38.19
N LYS A 12 5.94 34.17 -38.79
CA LYS A 12 6.30 35.39 -38.04
C LYS A 12 5.05 35.86 -37.30
N ARG A 13 5.02 35.69 -35.98
CA ARG A 13 4.01 36.31 -35.14
C ARG A 13 4.20 37.84 -35.24
N GLN A 14 3.19 38.53 -35.73
CA GLN A 14 3.24 39.97 -35.97
C GLN A 14 2.92 40.78 -34.73
N HIS A 15 2.27 40.18 -33.74
CA HIS A 15 1.87 40.82 -32.50
C HIS A 15 1.95 39.84 -31.33
N LEU A 16 2.46 40.29 -30.18
CA LEU A 16 2.56 39.56 -28.92
C LEU A 16 2.17 40.49 -27.77
N ASP A 17 1.02 40.22 -27.17
CA ASP A 17 0.56 40.94 -25.98
C ASP A 17 1.01 40.18 -24.71
N ILE A 18 1.76 40.82 -23.84
CA ILE A 18 2.10 40.29 -22.54
C ILE A 18 1.05 40.74 -21.55
N LEU A 19 0.12 39.85 -21.23
CA LEU A 19 -0.98 40.13 -20.32
C LEU A 19 -0.48 40.36 -18.88
N ASN A 20 0.52 39.58 -18.45
CA ASN A 20 1.08 39.66 -17.12
C ASN A 20 2.53 39.10 -17.10
N PRO A 21 3.53 39.91 -16.65
CA PRO A 21 4.88 39.39 -16.50
C PRO A 21 5.01 38.50 -15.28
N SER A 22 5.86 37.49 -15.36
CA SER A 22 6.18 36.60 -14.22
C SER A 22 7.65 36.71 -13.83
N LYS A 23 7.95 36.43 -12.57
CA LYS A 23 9.33 36.21 -12.11
C LYS A 23 9.90 34.89 -12.70
N PRO A 24 11.23 34.78 -12.80
CA PRO A 24 11.86 33.51 -13.15
C PRO A 24 11.39 32.39 -12.22
N LEU A 25 11.15 31.19 -12.82
CA LEU A 25 10.74 30.03 -12.05
C LEU A 25 11.89 29.53 -11.17
N PRO A 26 11.64 29.09 -9.92
CA PRO A 26 12.67 28.53 -9.04
C PRO A 26 13.18 27.17 -9.52
N PHE A 27 12.45 26.48 -10.40
CA PHE A 27 12.82 25.23 -11.04
C PHE A 27 12.03 25.03 -12.35
N GLN A 28 12.52 24.16 -13.20
CA GLN A 28 11.84 23.80 -14.45
C GLN A 28 10.60 22.93 -14.16
N LEU A 29 9.55 23.09 -14.98
CA LEU A 29 8.29 22.35 -14.85
C LEU A 29 8.25 21.09 -15.74
N ASP A 30 9.39 20.61 -16.18
CA ASP A 30 9.52 19.40 -17.01
C ASP A 30 9.54 18.12 -16.18
N GLU A 31 9.47 16.99 -16.86
CA GLU A 31 9.46 15.65 -16.27
C GLU A 31 10.84 15.25 -15.71
N TYR A 32 11.91 15.93 -16.12
CA TYR A 32 13.29 15.61 -15.76
C TYR A 32 13.85 16.46 -14.62
N THR A 33 12.98 17.25 -13.98
CA THR A 33 13.40 18.12 -12.88
C THR A 33 13.87 17.29 -11.68
N SER A 34 15.16 17.39 -11.35
CA SER A 34 15.80 16.76 -10.19
C SER A 34 15.75 17.62 -8.92
N VAL A 35 14.74 18.46 -8.78
CA VAL A 35 14.61 19.38 -7.64
C VAL A 35 14.21 18.64 -6.37
N GLY A 36 14.91 18.92 -5.27
CA GLY A 36 14.63 18.32 -3.97
C GLY A 36 13.20 18.60 -3.47
N GLU A 37 12.69 17.69 -2.67
CA GLU A 37 11.31 17.72 -2.16
C GLU A 37 11.00 19.01 -1.39
N GLU A 38 11.94 19.52 -0.59
CA GLU A 38 11.75 20.75 0.18
C GLU A 38 11.41 21.95 -0.73
N THR A 39 12.13 22.11 -1.85
CA THR A 39 11.86 23.20 -2.80
C THR A 39 10.52 22.98 -3.51
N ARG A 40 10.17 21.74 -3.85
CA ARG A 40 8.87 21.39 -4.45
C ARG A 40 7.72 21.68 -3.50
N LEU A 41 7.86 21.37 -2.21
CA LEU A 41 6.85 21.67 -1.20
C LEU A 41 6.73 23.18 -0.96
N LYS A 42 7.85 23.92 -0.91
CA LYS A 42 7.82 25.39 -0.78
C LYS A 42 7.09 26.08 -1.93
N TYR A 43 7.26 25.60 -3.14
CA TYR A 43 6.60 26.11 -4.34
C TYR A 43 5.57 25.12 -4.88
N ARG A 44 4.73 24.57 -4.00
CA ARG A 44 3.79 23.49 -4.31
C ARG A 44 2.87 23.78 -5.49
N PHE A 45 2.42 25.04 -5.65
CA PHE A 45 1.58 25.46 -6.77
C PHE A 45 2.30 25.35 -8.14
N LEU A 46 3.63 25.44 -8.18
CA LEU A 46 4.41 25.17 -9.38
C LEU A 46 4.64 23.67 -9.59
N ASP A 47 4.97 22.93 -8.53
CA ASP A 47 5.13 21.48 -8.60
C ASP A 47 3.85 20.78 -9.11
N LEU A 48 2.68 21.25 -8.68
CA LEU A 48 1.39 20.76 -9.15
C LEU A 48 1.09 21.05 -10.63
N ARG A 49 1.87 21.90 -11.30
CA ARG A 49 1.77 22.13 -12.75
C ARG A 49 2.54 21.08 -13.56
N ARG A 50 3.41 20.30 -12.94
CA ARG A 50 4.13 19.23 -13.63
C ARG A 50 3.14 18.15 -14.08
N SER A 51 3.38 17.60 -15.26
CA SER A 51 2.51 16.59 -15.87
C SER A 51 2.31 15.37 -14.97
N GLU A 52 3.39 14.88 -14.37
CA GLU A 52 3.37 13.76 -13.42
C GLU A 52 2.42 14.01 -12.24
N MET A 53 2.55 15.18 -11.59
CA MET A 53 1.71 15.52 -10.44
C MET A 53 0.24 15.68 -10.81
N GLN A 54 -0.02 16.26 -11.98
CA GLN A 54 -1.39 16.36 -12.50
C GLN A 54 -1.98 15.00 -12.85
N GLN A 55 -1.20 14.10 -13.46
CA GLN A 55 -1.63 12.74 -13.78
C GLN A 55 -1.97 11.97 -12.51
N ASN A 56 -1.13 12.05 -11.45
CA ASN A 56 -1.39 11.40 -10.17
C ASN A 56 -2.69 11.89 -9.53
N LEU A 57 -2.95 13.19 -9.52
CA LEU A 57 -4.20 13.74 -8.97
C LEU A 57 -5.43 13.35 -9.81
N ARG A 58 -5.30 13.34 -11.14
CA ARG A 58 -6.37 12.89 -12.05
C ARG A 58 -6.67 11.41 -11.86
N LEU A 59 -5.61 10.57 -11.73
CA LEU A 59 -5.75 9.14 -11.46
C LEU A 59 -6.47 8.92 -10.12
N ARG A 60 -6.04 9.61 -9.05
CA ARG A 60 -6.72 9.55 -7.75
C ARG A 60 -8.19 9.90 -7.85
N SER A 61 -8.53 10.97 -8.56
CA SER A 61 -9.92 11.40 -8.79
C SER A 61 -10.72 10.33 -9.55
N LYS A 62 -10.13 9.76 -10.62
CA LYS A 62 -10.76 8.70 -11.43
C LYS A 62 -11.01 7.45 -10.58
N VAL A 63 -10.03 7.00 -9.79
CA VAL A 63 -10.16 5.85 -8.88
C VAL A 63 -11.27 6.09 -7.87
N SER A 64 -11.28 7.26 -7.19
CA SER A 64 -12.32 7.57 -6.21
C SER A 64 -13.73 7.59 -6.81
N SER A 65 -13.88 8.18 -8.00
CA SER A 65 -15.16 8.18 -8.71
C SER A 65 -15.61 6.77 -9.08
N ARG A 66 -14.67 5.91 -9.50
CA ARG A 66 -15.00 4.53 -9.89
C ARG A 66 -15.42 3.69 -8.68
N LEU A 67 -14.70 3.82 -7.57
CA LEU A 67 -15.07 3.16 -6.31
C LEU A 67 -16.46 3.55 -5.85
N ARG A 68 -16.83 4.84 -5.92
CA ARG A 68 -18.19 5.31 -5.62
C ARG A 68 -19.23 4.64 -6.52
N ASN A 69 -19.01 4.69 -7.82
CA ASN A 69 -19.96 4.11 -8.78
C ASN A 69 -20.13 2.61 -8.55
N TYR A 70 -19.04 1.89 -8.27
CA TYR A 70 -19.11 0.46 -7.98
C TYR A 70 -19.98 0.19 -6.74
N LEU A 71 -19.73 0.90 -5.64
CA LEU A 71 -20.46 0.70 -4.39
C LEU A 71 -21.93 1.15 -4.50
N ILE A 72 -22.23 2.21 -5.23
CA ILE A 72 -23.62 2.63 -5.51
C ILE A 72 -24.36 1.52 -6.29
N ASN A 73 -23.73 0.90 -7.27
CA ASN A 73 -24.30 -0.20 -8.03
C ASN A 73 -24.53 -1.46 -7.17
N GLU A 74 -23.73 -1.63 -6.11
CA GLU A 74 -23.89 -2.68 -5.11
C GLU A 74 -24.81 -2.27 -3.96
N GLU A 75 -25.61 -1.20 -4.15
CA GLU A 75 -26.62 -0.68 -3.23
C GLU A 75 -26.07 -0.15 -1.89
N PHE A 76 -24.79 0.27 -1.87
CA PHE A 76 -24.24 0.95 -0.70
C PHE A 76 -24.62 2.42 -0.64
N ILE A 77 -24.81 2.93 0.57
CA ILE A 77 -25.13 4.32 0.87
C ILE A 77 -23.88 5.03 1.39
N GLU A 78 -23.49 6.14 0.74
CA GLU A 78 -22.41 7.00 1.25
C GLU A 78 -22.97 7.89 2.37
N ILE A 79 -22.41 7.77 3.57
CA ILE A 79 -22.81 8.57 4.72
C ILE A 79 -21.58 9.19 5.36
N GLU A 80 -21.54 10.54 5.38
CA GLU A 80 -20.49 11.29 6.07
C GLU A 80 -20.73 11.31 7.58
N THR A 81 -19.66 11.08 8.34
CA THR A 81 -19.69 11.08 9.80
C THR A 81 -18.93 12.28 10.37
N PRO A 82 -19.22 12.72 11.59
CA PRO A 82 -18.51 13.83 12.22
C PRO A 82 -17.00 13.60 12.35
N ILE A 83 -16.22 14.68 12.15
CA ILE A 83 -14.77 14.68 12.34
C ILE A 83 -14.40 15.14 13.76
N LEU A 84 -15.13 16.10 14.33
CA LEU A 84 -14.94 16.49 15.74
C LEU A 84 -15.71 15.51 16.63
N THR A 85 -14.99 14.57 17.22
CA THR A 85 -15.60 13.46 17.98
C THR A 85 -15.07 13.40 19.42
N LYS A 86 -15.52 12.43 20.16
CA LYS A 86 -14.94 12.01 21.42
C LYS A 86 -13.76 11.08 21.16
N ALA A 87 -12.73 11.15 22.00
CA ALA A 87 -11.60 10.20 21.96
C ALA A 87 -12.11 8.74 22.06
N THR A 88 -11.54 7.88 21.21
CA THR A 88 -11.87 6.45 21.17
C THR A 88 -10.60 5.60 21.27
N PRO A 89 -10.62 4.50 22.03
CA PRO A 89 -9.46 3.64 22.21
C PRO A 89 -9.30 2.69 21.01
N GLU A 90 -8.78 3.19 19.88
CA GLU A 90 -8.63 2.40 18.64
C GLU A 90 -7.17 1.95 18.35
N GLY A 91 -6.27 2.05 19.32
CA GLY A 91 -4.90 1.54 19.20
C GLY A 91 -3.84 2.61 18.89
N ALA A 92 -4.14 3.65 18.12
CA ALA A 92 -3.28 4.82 17.95
C ALA A 92 -3.56 5.90 19.00
N ARG A 93 -2.72 6.93 19.07
CA ARG A 93 -3.03 8.15 19.82
C ARG A 93 -3.90 9.08 18.99
N ASP A 94 -4.84 9.76 19.68
CA ASP A 94 -5.73 10.72 19.04
C ASP A 94 -5.07 12.10 18.94
N TYR A 95 -5.29 12.80 17.83
CA TYR A 95 -5.08 14.24 17.78
C TYR A 95 -6.20 14.96 18.53
N LEU A 96 -5.84 15.81 19.47
CA LEU A 96 -6.79 16.55 20.30
C LEU A 96 -6.98 17.98 19.80
N VAL A 97 -8.23 18.41 19.74
CA VAL A 97 -8.64 19.78 19.38
C VAL A 97 -9.24 20.45 20.61
N PRO A 98 -8.60 21.48 21.20
CA PRO A 98 -9.14 22.13 22.39
C PRO A 98 -10.47 22.85 22.09
N SER A 99 -11.44 22.72 23.01
CA SER A 99 -12.71 23.42 22.91
C SER A 99 -12.58 24.84 23.44
N ARG A 100 -12.88 25.84 22.60
CA ARG A 100 -12.92 27.22 23.01
C ARG A 100 -14.10 27.52 23.94
N THR A 101 -15.22 26.84 23.72
CA THR A 101 -16.48 27.04 24.47
C THR A 101 -16.45 26.37 25.84
N PHE A 102 -15.74 25.25 25.97
CA PHE A 102 -15.63 24.50 27.22
C PHE A 102 -14.15 24.38 27.63
N PRO A 103 -13.62 25.34 28.42
CA PRO A 103 -12.22 25.33 28.88
C PRO A 103 -11.90 23.99 29.58
N GLY A 104 -10.73 23.40 29.23
CA GLY A 104 -10.30 22.13 29.77
C GLY A 104 -10.90 20.89 29.07
N SER A 105 -11.80 21.08 28.12
CA SER A 105 -12.36 19.99 27.31
C SER A 105 -11.77 19.97 25.90
N PHE A 106 -11.71 18.79 25.30
CA PHE A 106 -11.12 18.56 23.98
C PHE A 106 -12.05 17.69 23.12
N PHE A 107 -12.07 17.99 21.84
CA PHE A 107 -12.48 17.02 20.82
C PHE A 107 -11.30 16.17 20.41
N ALA A 108 -11.55 15.00 19.85
CA ALA A 108 -10.57 14.17 19.17
C ALA A 108 -10.87 14.12 17.67
N LEU A 109 -9.82 14.04 16.85
CA LEU A 109 -9.96 13.72 15.43
C LEU A 109 -10.07 12.19 15.29
N PRO A 110 -10.95 11.66 14.42
CA PRO A 110 -11.23 10.24 14.36
C PRO A 110 -10.06 9.45 13.77
N GLN A 111 -9.71 8.33 14.37
CA GLN A 111 -8.79 7.36 13.80
C GLN A 111 -9.44 6.54 12.69
N SER A 112 -10.76 6.32 12.81
CA SER A 112 -11.67 5.74 11.83
C SER A 112 -13.12 6.12 12.21
N PRO A 113 -14.12 5.94 11.33
CA PRO A 113 -15.53 6.17 11.65
C PRO A 113 -16.19 5.01 12.40
N GLN A 114 -15.42 4.19 13.13
CA GLN A 114 -15.86 2.90 13.69
C GLN A 114 -17.14 2.98 14.54
N LEU A 115 -17.24 3.92 15.48
CA LEU A 115 -18.43 4.06 16.32
C LEU A 115 -19.67 4.44 15.52
N PHE A 116 -19.51 5.33 14.55
CA PHE A 116 -20.62 5.81 13.72
C PHE A 116 -21.13 4.73 12.78
N LYS A 117 -20.26 4.01 12.11
CA LYS A 117 -20.68 2.94 11.20
C LYS A 117 -21.36 1.79 11.94
N GLN A 118 -20.90 1.41 13.13
CA GLN A 118 -21.61 0.45 13.99
C GLN A 118 -23.00 0.95 14.40
N THR A 119 -23.11 2.24 14.74
CA THR A 119 -24.41 2.86 15.06
C THR A 119 -25.33 2.83 13.84
N LEU A 120 -24.82 3.09 12.64
CA LEU A 120 -25.59 3.02 11.41
C LEU A 120 -26.09 1.60 11.13
N MET A 121 -25.24 0.58 11.30
CA MET A 121 -25.68 -0.82 11.20
C MET A 121 -26.80 -1.15 12.20
N ALA A 122 -26.66 -0.76 13.46
CA ALA A 122 -27.68 -0.94 14.48
C ALA A 122 -28.97 -0.17 14.18
N SER A 123 -28.89 0.89 13.38
CA SER A 123 -30.03 1.71 12.94
C SER A 123 -30.70 1.21 11.67
N GLY A 124 -30.26 0.07 11.12
CA GLY A 124 -30.87 -0.56 9.94
C GLY A 124 -30.28 -0.13 8.58
N PHE A 125 -29.14 0.55 8.57
CA PHE A 125 -28.39 0.78 7.32
C PHE A 125 -27.52 -0.45 7.03
N GLU A 126 -27.98 -1.31 6.16
CA GLU A 126 -27.33 -2.61 5.93
C GLU A 126 -26.04 -2.54 5.09
N ARG A 127 -25.87 -1.48 4.28
CA ARG A 127 -24.75 -1.28 3.37
C ARG A 127 -24.28 0.17 3.41
N TYR A 128 -23.18 0.41 4.09
CA TYR A 128 -22.58 1.73 4.29
C TYR A 128 -21.20 1.80 3.68
N TYR A 129 -20.86 2.96 3.12
CA TYR A 129 -19.47 3.31 2.84
C TYR A 129 -19.22 4.81 3.05
N GLN A 130 -17.94 5.16 3.20
CA GLN A 130 -17.49 6.55 3.28
C GLN A 130 -16.05 6.69 2.83
N PHE A 131 -15.71 7.78 2.12
CA PHE A 131 -14.32 8.23 1.98
C PHE A 131 -13.94 9.04 3.23
N ALA A 132 -13.57 8.33 4.29
CA ALA A 132 -13.35 8.91 5.60
C ALA A 132 -11.95 9.55 5.71
N LYS A 133 -11.90 10.76 6.27
CA LYS A 133 -10.65 11.34 6.75
C LYS A 133 -10.31 10.74 8.10
N CYS A 134 -9.10 10.17 8.20
CA CYS A 134 -8.61 9.50 9.39
C CYS A 134 -7.29 10.13 9.85
N PHE A 135 -7.11 10.16 11.17
CA PHE A 135 -6.01 10.84 11.83
C PHE A 135 -5.40 9.91 12.87
N ARG A 136 -4.08 9.72 12.84
CA ARG A 136 -3.37 8.88 13.81
C ARG A 136 -2.06 9.53 14.19
N ASP A 137 -1.87 9.79 15.48
CA ASP A 137 -0.64 10.33 16.04
C ASP A 137 0.31 9.16 16.38
N GLU A 138 0.96 8.66 15.34
CA GLU A 138 1.90 7.54 15.41
C GLU A 138 3.23 7.91 14.75
N ASP A 139 4.26 7.12 15.04
CA ASP A 139 5.55 7.25 14.37
C ASP A 139 5.39 7.01 12.86
N LEU A 140 5.85 7.97 12.06
CA LEU A 140 5.73 7.93 10.61
C LEU A 140 6.71 6.90 10.03
N ARG A 141 6.21 6.15 9.06
CA ARG A 141 7.02 5.29 8.18
C ARG A 141 6.98 5.87 6.78
N ALA A 142 7.82 5.37 5.88
CA ALA A 142 7.94 5.87 4.52
C ALA A 142 6.60 5.97 3.75
N ASP A 143 5.66 5.08 4.05
CA ASP A 143 4.36 4.96 3.39
C ASP A 143 3.16 5.41 4.25
N ARG A 144 3.42 5.99 5.45
CA ARG A 144 2.36 6.41 6.37
C ARG A 144 2.36 7.91 6.59
N GLN A 145 1.16 8.47 6.63
CA GLN A 145 0.89 9.87 6.94
C GLN A 145 -0.02 9.97 8.17
N PRO A 146 0.12 11.02 9.00
CA PRO A 146 -0.73 11.22 10.17
C PRO A 146 -2.19 11.52 9.81
N GLU A 147 -2.42 12.10 8.63
CA GLU A 147 -3.73 12.28 8.02
C GLU A 147 -3.80 11.51 6.71
N PHE A 148 -4.81 10.68 6.54
CA PHE A 148 -5.03 9.87 5.34
C PHE A 148 -6.52 9.64 5.08
N THR A 149 -6.83 9.14 3.90
CA THR A 149 -8.20 8.81 3.51
C THR A 149 -8.38 7.30 3.46
N GLN A 150 -9.41 6.78 4.12
CA GLN A 150 -9.86 5.40 3.98
C GLN A 150 -11.11 5.36 3.10
N LEU A 151 -11.22 4.34 2.25
CA LEU A 151 -12.51 3.87 1.82
C LEU A 151 -12.99 2.90 2.91
N ASP A 152 -13.89 3.36 3.74
CA ASP A 152 -14.47 2.59 4.84
C ASP A 152 -15.80 1.99 4.41
N ILE A 153 -15.99 0.69 4.66
CA ILE A 153 -17.17 -0.07 4.21
C ILE A 153 -17.66 -0.90 5.39
N GLU A 154 -18.97 -0.97 5.58
CA GLU A 154 -19.60 -1.82 6.57
C GLU A 154 -20.85 -2.49 5.98
N LEU A 155 -21.02 -3.80 6.26
CA LEU A 155 -22.15 -4.59 5.83
C LEU A 155 -22.78 -5.31 7.01
N SER A 156 -24.10 -5.39 7.03
CA SER A 156 -24.87 -6.31 7.87
C SER A 156 -25.16 -7.60 7.14
N PHE A 157 -25.36 -8.68 7.87
CA PHE A 157 -25.79 -10.00 7.38
C PHE A 157 -24.90 -10.62 6.28
N ALA A 158 -23.64 -10.23 6.24
CA ALA A 158 -22.66 -10.74 5.27
C ALA A 158 -21.63 -11.66 5.91
N ASP A 159 -21.25 -12.73 5.22
CA ASP A 159 -20.15 -13.58 5.61
C ASP A 159 -18.80 -13.10 5.00
N SER A 160 -17.72 -13.74 5.40
CA SER A 160 -16.38 -13.40 4.91
C SER A 160 -16.22 -13.62 3.39
N SER A 161 -16.95 -14.56 2.81
CA SER A 161 -16.90 -14.84 1.37
C SER A 161 -17.58 -13.74 0.57
N GLU A 162 -18.70 -13.22 1.04
CA GLU A 162 -19.42 -12.10 0.42
C GLU A 162 -18.56 -10.84 0.43
N VAL A 163 -17.94 -10.53 1.58
CA VAL A 163 -17.00 -9.38 1.67
C VAL A 163 -15.81 -9.55 0.73
N MET A 164 -15.20 -10.74 0.68
CA MET A 164 -14.09 -11.00 -0.24
C MET A 164 -14.50 -10.87 -1.70
N ASN A 165 -15.69 -11.34 -2.08
CA ASN A 165 -16.19 -11.24 -3.44
C ASN A 165 -16.46 -9.79 -3.83
N LEU A 166 -17.10 -9.01 -2.96
CA LEU A 166 -17.32 -7.58 -3.15
C LEU A 166 -16.01 -6.84 -3.39
N ILE A 167 -15.04 -7.01 -2.50
CA ILE A 167 -13.74 -6.33 -2.59
C ILE A 167 -12.95 -6.78 -3.82
N THR A 168 -12.96 -8.08 -4.13
CA THR A 168 -12.30 -8.62 -5.33
C THR A 168 -12.89 -8.01 -6.60
N GLY A 169 -14.22 -7.96 -6.70
CA GLY A 169 -14.93 -7.35 -7.82
C GLY A 169 -14.59 -5.87 -7.95
N MET A 170 -14.62 -5.14 -6.86
CA MET A 170 -14.28 -3.72 -6.79
C MET A 170 -12.84 -3.44 -7.26
N ILE A 171 -11.87 -4.22 -6.81
CA ILE A 171 -10.46 -4.06 -7.21
C ILE A 171 -10.27 -4.38 -8.70
N LYS A 172 -10.86 -5.49 -9.20
CA LYS A 172 -10.82 -5.83 -10.64
C LYS A 172 -11.41 -4.70 -11.49
N ASP A 173 -12.56 -4.16 -11.09
CA ASP A 173 -13.22 -3.06 -11.77
C ASP A 173 -12.37 -1.79 -11.81
N VAL A 174 -11.78 -1.39 -10.69
CA VAL A 174 -10.91 -0.20 -10.62
C VAL A 174 -9.68 -0.35 -11.52
N PHE A 175 -9.01 -1.49 -11.49
CA PHE A 175 -7.82 -1.73 -12.34
C PHE A 175 -8.17 -1.71 -13.82
N LYS A 176 -9.28 -2.33 -14.20
CA LYS A 176 -9.78 -2.31 -15.57
C LYS A 176 -10.11 -0.89 -16.05
N GLU A 177 -10.91 -0.17 -15.28
CA GLU A 177 -11.44 1.14 -15.70
C GLU A 177 -10.43 2.30 -15.54
N ALA A 178 -9.57 2.24 -14.52
CA ALA A 178 -8.61 3.30 -14.26
C ALA A 178 -7.29 3.12 -15.03
N LEU A 179 -6.82 1.88 -15.17
CA LEU A 179 -5.50 1.54 -15.70
C LEU A 179 -5.55 0.71 -16.99
N SER A 180 -6.73 0.24 -17.42
CA SER A 180 -6.91 -0.70 -18.54
C SER A 180 -6.15 -2.02 -18.34
N ILE A 181 -6.09 -2.49 -17.07
CA ILE A 181 -5.45 -3.74 -16.67
C ILE A 181 -6.54 -4.71 -16.24
N GLU A 182 -6.61 -5.87 -16.88
CA GLU A 182 -7.47 -6.97 -16.45
C GLU A 182 -6.69 -7.86 -15.46
N LEU A 183 -7.19 -7.90 -14.22
CA LEU A 183 -6.63 -8.78 -13.18
C LEU A 183 -7.24 -10.17 -13.30
N GLY A 184 -6.39 -11.20 -13.17
CA GLY A 184 -6.80 -12.60 -13.08
C GLY A 184 -7.54 -12.94 -11.78
N GLU A 185 -7.67 -14.23 -11.51
CA GLU A 185 -8.23 -14.69 -10.24
C GLU A 185 -7.28 -14.47 -9.07
N PHE A 186 -7.84 -14.09 -7.92
CA PHE A 186 -7.06 -13.91 -6.70
C PHE A 186 -7.00 -15.24 -5.94
N PRO A 187 -5.80 -15.84 -5.79
CA PRO A 187 -5.66 -17.10 -5.08
C PRO A 187 -5.95 -16.91 -3.59
N LYS A 188 -6.64 -17.88 -2.99
CA LYS A 188 -6.87 -17.93 -1.55
C LYS A 188 -5.80 -18.82 -0.93
N ILE A 189 -5.09 -18.31 0.06
CA ILE A 189 -4.05 -19.02 0.80
C ILE A 189 -4.43 -19.01 2.27
N SER A 190 -4.38 -20.18 2.93
CA SER A 190 -4.59 -20.23 4.38
C SER A 190 -3.42 -19.55 5.12
N TYR A 191 -3.68 -19.04 6.33
CA TYR A 191 -2.61 -18.49 7.18
C TYR A 191 -1.48 -19.52 7.38
N LYS A 192 -1.85 -20.77 7.65
CA LYS A 192 -0.89 -21.87 7.82
C LYS A 192 -0.01 -22.04 6.58
N ASP A 193 -0.61 -22.15 5.39
CA ASP A 193 0.15 -22.28 4.15
C ASP A 193 1.04 -21.05 3.86
N ALA A 194 0.54 -19.85 4.15
CA ALA A 194 1.32 -18.64 3.96
C ALA A 194 2.59 -18.62 4.83
N ILE A 195 2.46 -18.93 6.11
CA ILE A 195 3.60 -19.02 7.04
C ILE A 195 4.52 -20.20 6.70
N GLU A 196 3.95 -21.38 6.42
CA GLU A 196 4.76 -22.58 6.12
C GLU A 196 5.54 -22.45 4.82
N LYS A 197 4.93 -21.89 3.77
CA LYS A 197 5.55 -21.81 2.42
C LYS A 197 6.36 -20.53 2.19
N TYR A 198 6.03 -19.43 2.86
CA TYR A 198 6.62 -18.13 2.58
C TYR A 198 7.20 -17.43 3.81
N GLY A 199 6.90 -17.90 5.01
CA GLY A 199 7.37 -17.30 6.26
C GLY A 199 6.69 -15.97 6.63
N ILE A 200 5.62 -15.59 5.91
CA ILE A 200 4.89 -14.32 6.09
C ILE A 200 3.41 -14.51 5.76
N ASP A 201 2.54 -13.78 6.44
CA ASP A 201 1.07 -13.82 6.27
C ASP A 201 0.55 -13.13 4.98
N LYS A 202 1.39 -12.34 4.31
CA LYS A 202 1.07 -11.62 3.07
C LYS A 202 2.17 -11.79 2.00
N PRO A 203 2.36 -13.01 1.48
CA PRO A 203 3.44 -13.27 0.53
C PRO A 203 3.27 -12.54 -0.80
N ASP A 204 4.37 -12.06 -1.36
CA ASP A 204 4.41 -11.59 -2.74
C ASP A 204 4.56 -12.80 -3.69
N LEU A 205 3.46 -13.23 -4.29
CA LEU A 205 3.42 -14.39 -5.17
C LEU A 205 4.16 -14.20 -6.51
N ARG A 206 4.64 -12.99 -6.81
CA ARG A 206 5.54 -12.74 -7.95
C ARG A 206 6.93 -13.33 -7.68
N ASN A 207 7.29 -13.50 -6.41
CA ASN A 207 8.48 -14.24 -5.99
C ASN A 207 8.16 -15.74 -5.97
N PRO A 208 8.77 -16.57 -6.84
CA PRO A 208 8.48 -17.99 -6.93
C PRO A 208 9.12 -18.83 -5.82
N LEU A 209 9.94 -18.23 -4.95
CA LEU A 209 10.64 -18.96 -3.90
C LEU A 209 9.68 -19.38 -2.79
N GLN A 210 9.74 -20.67 -2.45
CA GLN A 210 8.96 -21.26 -1.36
C GLN A 210 9.86 -22.01 -0.40
N LEU A 211 9.46 -22.01 0.87
CA LEU A 211 10.03 -22.91 1.88
C LEU A 211 9.45 -24.30 1.67
N LEU A 212 10.32 -25.26 1.46
CA LEU A 212 9.97 -26.67 1.27
C LEU A 212 10.25 -27.42 2.56
N GLU A 213 9.28 -28.18 3.06
CA GLU A 213 9.47 -29.05 4.22
C GLU A 213 10.30 -30.27 3.82
N VAL A 214 11.46 -30.41 4.44
CA VAL A 214 12.40 -31.52 4.14
C VAL A 214 12.75 -32.37 5.37
N LYS A 215 12.06 -32.17 6.48
CA LYS A 215 12.28 -32.88 7.75
C LYS A 215 12.33 -34.40 7.59
N THR A 216 11.44 -34.98 6.81
CA THR A 216 11.36 -36.41 6.62
C THR A 216 12.58 -37.02 5.95
N LEU A 217 13.32 -36.22 5.14
CA LEU A 217 14.52 -36.69 4.43
C LEU A 217 15.73 -36.87 5.36
N PHE A 218 15.68 -36.33 6.58
CA PHE A 218 16.80 -36.30 7.50
C PHE A 218 16.59 -37.16 8.76
N LYS A 219 15.51 -37.96 8.84
CA LYS A 219 15.21 -38.79 10.00
C LYS A 219 16.32 -39.78 10.32
N ASP A 220 16.87 -40.40 9.28
CA ASP A 220 17.90 -41.46 9.37
C ASP A 220 19.30 -40.90 9.01
N CYS A 221 19.50 -39.57 9.10
CA CYS A 221 20.77 -38.93 8.80
C CYS A 221 21.74 -39.05 9.98
N ASP A 222 22.98 -39.40 9.72
CA ASP A 222 24.02 -39.49 10.76
C ASP A 222 24.44 -38.10 11.31
N PHE A 223 24.17 -37.03 10.60
CA PHE A 223 24.56 -35.69 10.98
C PHE A 223 23.57 -35.07 11.97
N LYS A 224 23.97 -35.00 13.24
CA LYS A 224 23.13 -34.58 14.37
C LYS A 224 22.40 -33.26 14.19
N VAL A 225 23.02 -32.30 13.51
CA VAL A 225 22.41 -30.98 13.24
C VAL A 225 21.09 -31.10 12.47
N PHE A 226 20.92 -32.16 11.68
CA PHE A 226 19.68 -32.43 10.95
C PHE A 226 18.89 -33.57 11.58
N SER A 227 19.53 -34.62 12.09
CA SER A 227 18.79 -35.78 12.64
C SER A 227 18.09 -35.45 13.96
N GLU A 228 18.66 -34.61 14.81
CA GLU A 228 18.00 -34.19 16.05
C GLU A 228 16.69 -33.45 15.76
N PRO A 229 16.66 -32.33 15.00
CA PRO A 229 15.40 -31.67 14.68
C PRO A 229 14.49 -32.48 13.76
N ALA A 230 15.01 -33.44 12.97
CA ALA A 230 14.18 -34.31 12.14
C ALA A 230 13.34 -35.31 12.99
N ASN A 231 13.80 -35.65 14.17
CA ASN A 231 13.13 -36.57 15.10
C ASN A 231 12.42 -35.87 16.26
N ASP A 232 12.44 -34.56 16.32
CA ASP A 232 11.75 -33.72 17.30
C ASP A 232 10.46 -33.14 16.68
N ASP A 233 9.30 -33.44 17.26
CA ASP A 233 8.00 -33.07 16.71
C ASP A 233 7.78 -31.54 16.65
N ASP A 234 8.39 -30.79 17.53
CA ASP A 234 8.29 -29.34 17.60
C ASP A 234 9.26 -28.59 16.68
N SER A 235 10.22 -29.30 16.08
CA SER A 235 11.24 -28.73 15.20
C SER A 235 10.87 -28.85 13.74
N ARG A 236 11.43 -27.93 12.93
CA ARG A 236 11.24 -27.86 11.49
C ARG A 236 12.57 -27.86 10.74
N ILE A 237 12.64 -28.55 9.62
CA ILE A 237 13.74 -28.42 8.65
C ILE A 237 13.15 -28.00 7.32
N ALA A 238 13.44 -26.76 6.92
CA ALA A 238 12.95 -26.20 5.66
C ALA A 238 14.12 -25.87 4.73
N ALA A 239 13.91 -26.04 3.43
CA ALA A 239 14.85 -25.68 2.39
C ALA A 239 14.22 -24.69 1.40
N ILE A 240 15.03 -23.89 0.72
CA ILE A 240 14.63 -23.04 -0.40
C ILE A 240 15.29 -23.58 -1.64
N ARG A 241 14.50 -23.90 -2.67
CA ARG A 241 15.03 -24.22 -3.99
C ARG A 241 15.19 -22.92 -4.77
N VAL A 242 16.44 -22.58 -5.09
CA VAL A 242 16.76 -21.40 -5.91
C VAL A 242 16.84 -21.82 -7.38
N PRO A 243 15.90 -21.39 -8.25
CA PRO A 243 16.03 -21.60 -9.69
C PRO A 243 17.34 -20.97 -10.19
N ASP A 244 18.03 -21.64 -11.12
CA ASP A 244 19.30 -21.17 -11.68
C ASP A 244 20.38 -20.86 -10.64
N GLY A 245 20.36 -21.52 -9.50
CA GLY A 245 21.33 -21.37 -8.41
C GLY A 245 22.79 -21.57 -8.81
N LYS A 246 23.05 -22.12 -10.01
CA LYS A 246 24.39 -22.21 -10.61
C LYS A 246 25.05 -20.84 -10.83
N SER A 247 24.25 -19.79 -10.98
CA SER A 247 24.74 -18.41 -11.13
C SER A 247 25.26 -17.82 -9.81
N LEU A 248 24.90 -18.40 -8.65
CA LEU A 248 25.36 -17.94 -7.36
C LEU A 248 26.85 -18.23 -7.15
N THR A 249 27.62 -17.19 -6.95
CA THR A 249 29.05 -17.30 -6.62
C THR A 249 29.26 -17.77 -5.19
N ARG A 250 30.43 -18.32 -4.90
CA ARG A 250 30.78 -18.72 -3.53
C ARG A 250 30.70 -17.54 -2.55
N LYS A 251 31.16 -16.37 -2.98
CA LYS A 251 31.09 -15.16 -2.16
C LYS A 251 29.66 -14.80 -1.79
N GLN A 252 28.71 -14.87 -2.72
CA GLN A 252 27.28 -14.60 -2.43
C GLN A 252 26.70 -15.61 -1.43
N ILE A 253 27.12 -16.88 -1.49
CA ILE A 253 26.68 -17.89 -0.52
C ILE A 253 27.27 -17.61 0.87
N ASP A 254 28.55 -17.19 0.93
CA ASP A 254 29.19 -16.77 2.17
C ASP A 254 28.50 -15.52 2.75
N ASP A 255 28.19 -14.52 1.92
CA ASP A 255 27.40 -13.33 2.31
C ASP A 255 26.00 -13.70 2.86
N TYR A 256 25.31 -14.69 2.26
CA TYR A 256 24.05 -15.22 2.78
C TYR A 256 24.23 -15.96 4.12
N THR A 257 25.34 -16.66 4.29
CA THR A 257 25.66 -17.34 5.56
C THR A 257 25.84 -16.34 6.68
N ASP A 258 26.56 -15.25 6.42
CA ASP A 258 26.71 -14.14 7.37
C ASP A 258 25.37 -13.43 7.64
N PHE A 259 24.56 -13.24 6.60
CA PHE A 259 23.24 -12.64 6.73
C PHE A 259 22.32 -13.45 7.67
N VAL A 260 22.19 -14.76 7.47
CA VAL A 260 21.34 -15.59 8.35
C VAL A 260 21.92 -15.70 9.76
N GLY A 261 23.25 -15.54 9.92
CA GLY A 261 23.92 -15.44 11.21
C GLY A 261 23.40 -14.30 12.07
N ASN A 262 23.02 -13.15 11.46
CA ASN A 262 22.41 -12.02 12.17
C ASN A 262 21.04 -12.37 12.79
N TYR A 263 20.39 -13.42 12.31
CA TYR A 263 19.12 -13.94 12.82
C TYR A 263 19.29 -15.16 13.71
N GLY A 264 20.53 -15.49 14.14
CA GLY A 264 20.82 -16.55 15.08
C GLY A 264 21.10 -17.92 14.47
N ALA A 265 21.13 -18.04 13.14
CA ALA A 265 21.54 -19.28 12.48
C ALA A 265 23.05 -19.49 12.63
N LYS A 266 23.48 -20.72 12.98
CA LYS A 266 24.91 -21.07 13.12
C LYS A 266 25.61 -21.30 11.77
N GLY A 267 24.88 -21.32 10.69
CA GLY A 267 25.38 -21.51 9.32
C GLY A 267 24.25 -21.70 8.34
N LEU A 268 24.60 -21.71 7.06
CA LEU A 268 23.69 -21.97 5.94
C LEU A 268 24.19 -23.23 5.20
N ALA A 269 23.44 -24.34 5.33
CA ALA A 269 23.71 -25.53 4.53
C ALA A 269 23.18 -25.35 3.11
N TYR A 270 23.95 -25.76 2.10
CA TYR A 270 23.51 -25.71 0.72
C TYR A 270 23.94 -26.94 -0.07
N ILE A 271 23.15 -27.29 -1.09
CA ILE A 271 23.42 -28.37 -2.04
C ILE A 271 23.40 -27.76 -3.44
N ARG A 272 24.41 -28.04 -4.23
CA ARG A 272 24.44 -27.71 -5.67
C ARG A 272 24.02 -28.95 -6.47
N VAL A 273 23.04 -28.79 -7.33
CA VAL A 273 22.52 -29.81 -8.22
C VAL A 273 22.90 -29.48 -9.68
#